data_f3b36b5807e3ef7cf98e8d09cb132b3d
#
_entry.id   f3b36b5807e3ef7cf98e8d09cb132b3d
#
_cell.length_a   1.000
_cell.length_b   1.000
_cell.length_c   1.000
_cell.angle_alpha   90.00
_cell.angle_beta   90.00
_cell.angle_gamma   90.00
#
_symmetry.space_group_name_H-M   'P 1'
#
loop_
_entity.id
_entity.type
_entity.pdbx_description
1 polymer ?
#
loop_
_entity_poly.entity_id
_entity_poly.type
_entity_poly.pdbx_seq_one_letter_code
_entity_poly.pdbx_strand_id
1 'polypeptide(L)'
;PHQLSKLNNPALSLGTNTTLLPVSNARNLGIIFDSHISFDQHLSALIKSCNFHLHDLWRVRNTLDFSTASTIATSLVQSKLDYCNSLFLNLPASHLNRLQLIQNNMARAVFKRRKFDHISSSLKSLHWLRIRQRIEYKVLSLTYSALQYGEPHYLHQLLTLQPHISVSTRSSAFVTLRRPPTSHRKIEERSFYHMAPALWNALPGNLRIPAVPGGSLETPVLALTRKQFSSHLKTYLFSKSFPP
;
A
#
# COMPACT_ATOMS: atom_id res chain seq x y z
N PRO A 1 23.87 2.78 -7.91
CA PRO A 1 25.00 1.88 -7.65
C PRO A 1 26.29 2.66 -7.32
N HIS A 2 26.65 3.69 -8.09
CA HIS A 2 27.90 4.44 -7.94
C HIS A 2 28.10 5.19 -6.61
N GLN A 3 27.04 5.52 -5.88
CA GLN A 3 27.19 6.25 -4.59
C GLN A 3 27.42 5.31 -3.41
N LEU A 4 26.88 4.09 -3.45
CA LEU A 4 27.10 3.09 -2.40
C LEU A 4 28.53 2.55 -2.40
N SER A 5 29.18 2.48 -3.56
CA SER A 5 30.60 2.08 -3.66
C SER A 5 31.58 3.12 -3.11
N LYS A 6 31.10 4.37 -2.88
CA LYS A 6 31.90 5.45 -2.27
C LYS A 6 31.80 5.49 -0.75
N LEU A 7 30.87 4.74 -0.15
CA LEU A 7 30.81 4.56 1.29
C LEU A 7 31.85 3.50 1.67
N ASN A 8 32.99 3.94 2.15
CA ASN A 8 33.98 3.08 2.80
C ASN A 8 33.29 2.43 3.99
N ASN A 9 32.78 1.24 3.84
CA ASN A 9 32.21 0.32 4.82
C ASN A 9 32.06 0.94 6.22
N PRO A 10 31.04 1.79 6.48
CA PRO A 10 30.94 2.48 7.75
C PRO A 10 30.59 1.45 8.83
N ALA A 11 31.59 0.94 9.51
CA ALA A 11 31.40 0.14 10.69
C ALA A 11 30.83 1.03 11.80
N LEU A 12 29.71 0.63 12.40
CA LEU A 12 29.12 1.31 13.54
C LEU A 12 29.66 0.67 14.81
N SER A 13 30.46 1.44 15.60
CA SER A 13 30.92 1.01 16.90
C SER A 13 29.87 1.28 17.97
N LEU A 14 29.42 0.22 18.64
CA LEU A 14 28.52 0.29 19.79
C LEU A 14 29.30 -0.01 21.06
N GLY A 15 29.61 1.03 21.85
CA GLY A 15 30.43 0.89 23.06
C GLY A 15 31.89 0.55 22.75
N THR A 16 32.57 -0.06 23.71
CA THR A 16 34.02 -0.33 23.62
C THR A 16 34.39 -1.57 22.81
N ASN A 17 33.47 -2.54 22.60
CA ASN A 17 33.84 -3.86 22.05
C ASN A 17 32.93 -4.42 20.95
N THR A 18 31.90 -3.70 20.50
CA THR A 18 31.00 -4.23 19.49
C THR A 18 31.05 -3.37 18.23
N THR A 19 31.48 -3.97 17.11
CA THR A 19 31.51 -3.32 15.81
C THR A 19 30.47 -4.00 14.91
N LEU A 20 29.49 -3.24 14.42
CA LEU A 20 28.50 -3.70 13.46
C LEU A 20 28.95 -3.39 12.05
N LEU A 21 29.06 -4.41 11.21
CA LEU A 21 29.35 -4.27 9.80
C LEU A 21 28.05 -4.20 8.99
N PRO A 22 28.01 -3.39 7.91
CA PRO A 22 26.89 -3.38 6.98
C PRO A 22 26.69 -4.75 6.36
N VAL A 23 25.43 -5.19 6.29
CA VAL A 23 25.04 -6.41 5.61
C VAL A 23 24.23 -6.09 4.35
N SER A 24 24.31 -6.94 3.33
CA SER A 24 23.58 -6.73 2.08
C SER A 24 22.05 -6.81 2.26
N ASN A 25 21.62 -7.57 3.27
CA ASN A 25 20.20 -7.76 3.58
C ASN A 25 20.01 -7.87 5.10
N ALA A 26 18.96 -7.22 5.59
CA ALA A 26 18.57 -7.28 6.99
C ALA A 26 17.07 -7.60 7.12
N ARG A 27 16.70 -8.42 8.10
CA ARG A 27 15.30 -8.69 8.41
C ARG A 27 14.86 -7.79 9.57
N ASN A 28 13.82 -7.00 9.35
CA ASN A 28 13.20 -6.19 10.38
C ASN A 28 11.67 -6.36 10.34
N LEU A 29 11.05 -6.68 11.48
CA LEU A 29 9.60 -6.92 11.61
C LEU A 29 9.01 -7.83 10.51
N GLY A 30 9.75 -8.87 10.13
CA GLY A 30 9.32 -9.81 9.09
C GLY A 30 9.59 -9.38 7.65
N ILE A 31 9.99 -8.12 7.40
CA ILE A 31 10.37 -7.62 6.08
C ILE A 31 11.87 -7.79 5.88
N ILE A 32 12.27 -8.21 4.68
CA ILE A 32 13.68 -8.30 4.29
C ILE A 32 14.00 -7.03 3.50
N PHE A 33 14.86 -6.20 4.05
CA PHE A 33 15.40 -5.01 3.40
C PHE A 33 16.72 -5.35 2.74
N ASP A 34 16.87 -4.99 1.48
CA ASP A 34 18.14 -5.02 0.76
C ASP A 34 18.75 -3.62 0.68
N SER A 35 20.05 -3.54 0.41
CA SER A 35 20.80 -2.26 0.35
C SER A 35 20.25 -1.26 -0.67
N HIS A 36 19.48 -1.72 -1.66
CA HIS A 36 18.85 -0.89 -2.70
C HIS A 36 17.37 -0.62 -2.45
N ILE A 37 16.80 -1.18 -1.37
CA ILE A 37 15.36 -1.13 -1.07
C ILE A 37 14.52 -1.58 -2.28
N SER A 38 15.01 -2.59 -3.01
CA SER A 38 14.32 -3.19 -4.15
C SER A 38 13.19 -4.12 -3.72
N PHE A 39 13.31 -4.72 -2.53
CA PHE A 39 12.44 -5.75 -1.98
C PHE A 39 12.42 -7.07 -2.77
N ASP A 40 13.35 -7.32 -3.68
CA ASP A 40 13.36 -8.53 -4.52
C ASP A 40 13.38 -9.81 -3.68
N GLN A 41 14.26 -9.87 -2.68
CA GLN A 41 14.35 -11.04 -1.80
C GLN A 41 13.10 -11.20 -0.94
N HIS A 42 12.57 -10.08 -0.42
CA HIS A 42 11.34 -10.10 0.35
C HIS A 42 10.16 -10.61 -0.48
N LEU A 43 9.97 -10.08 -1.69
CA LEU A 43 8.90 -10.51 -2.58
C LEU A 43 9.02 -11.97 -2.98
N SER A 44 10.25 -12.46 -3.21
CA SER A 44 10.49 -13.87 -3.54
C SER A 44 10.15 -14.79 -2.37
N ALA A 45 10.52 -14.42 -1.15
CA ALA A 45 10.16 -15.16 0.07
C ALA A 45 8.64 -15.13 0.33
N LEU A 46 7.99 -13.97 0.15
CA LEU A 46 6.55 -13.79 0.28
C LEU A 46 5.79 -14.67 -0.72
N ILE A 47 6.18 -14.63 -2.00
CA ILE A 47 5.58 -15.44 -3.07
C ILE A 47 5.73 -16.93 -2.77
N LYS A 48 6.92 -17.38 -2.33
CA LYS A 48 7.16 -18.77 -1.93
C LYS A 48 6.21 -19.20 -0.81
N SER A 49 6.08 -18.37 0.23
CA SER A 49 5.17 -18.64 1.35
C SER A 49 3.69 -18.65 0.91
N CYS A 50 3.27 -17.74 0.05
CA CYS A 50 1.91 -17.75 -0.48
C CYS A 50 1.62 -18.98 -1.33
N ASN A 51 2.56 -19.37 -2.20
CA ASN A 51 2.40 -20.58 -3.03
C ASN A 51 2.30 -21.85 -2.19
N PHE A 52 3.05 -21.93 -1.09
CA PHE A 52 2.92 -23.06 -0.16
C PHE A 52 1.48 -23.21 0.36
N HIS A 53 0.89 -22.13 0.89
CA HIS A 53 -0.49 -22.15 1.37
C HIS A 53 -1.52 -22.36 0.25
N LEU A 54 -1.26 -21.85 -0.95
CA LEU A 54 -2.14 -22.10 -2.10
C LEU A 54 -2.11 -23.56 -2.52
N HIS A 55 -0.95 -24.19 -2.49
CA HIS A 55 -0.84 -25.62 -2.78
C HIS A 55 -1.64 -26.46 -1.76
N ASP A 56 -1.52 -26.15 -0.48
CA ASP A 56 -2.28 -26.85 0.56
C ASP A 56 -3.80 -26.62 0.40
N LEU A 57 -4.21 -25.39 0.10
CA LEU A 57 -5.61 -25.08 -0.18
C LEU A 57 -6.13 -25.88 -1.38
N TRP A 58 -5.35 -26.02 -2.45
CA TRP A 58 -5.73 -26.83 -3.61
C TRP A 58 -5.90 -28.32 -3.26
N ARG A 59 -5.03 -28.87 -2.40
CA ARG A 59 -5.13 -30.29 -1.96
C ARG A 59 -6.44 -30.59 -1.26
N VAL A 60 -6.90 -29.69 -0.39
CA VAL A 60 -8.12 -29.86 0.40
C VAL A 60 -9.35 -29.21 -0.23
N ARG A 61 -9.20 -28.54 -1.37
CA ARG A 61 -10.26 -27.70 -1.95
C ARG A 61 -11.56 -28.46 -2.27
N ASN A 62 -11.45 -29.73 -2.60
CA ASN A 62 -12.63 -30.54 -2.97
C ASN A 62 -13.52 -30.87 -1.77
N THR A 63 -12.97 -30.90 -0.56
CA THR A 63 -13.68 -31.16 0.70
C THR A 63 -14.27 -29.89 1.32
N LEU A 64 -13.92 -28.72 0.78
CA LEU A 64 -14.35 -27.44 1.33
C LEU A 64 -15.52 -26.84 0.54
N ASP A 65 -16.44 -26.22 1.24
CA ASP A 65 -17.45 -25.33 0.65
C ASP A 65 -16.79 -23.99 0.20
N PHE A 66 -17.57 -23.16 -0.49
CA PHE A 66 -17.06 -21.89 -1.02
C PHE A 66 -16.66 -20.91 0.09
N SER A 67 -17.49 -20.79 1.12
CA SER A 67 -17.29 -19.84 2.24
C SER A 67 -16.01 -20.17 3.00
N THR A 68 -15.85 -21.42 3.38
CA THR A 68 -14.66 -21.91 4.10
C THR A 68 -13.39 -21.75 3.26
N ALA A 69 -13.43 -22.09 1.97
CA ALA A 69 -12.29 -21.90 1.08
C ALA A 69 -11.90 -20.41 0.92
N SER A 70 -12.90 -19.51 0.83
CA SER A 70 -12.66 -18.05 0.77
C SER A 70 -12.05 -17.53 2.06
N THR A 71 -12.54 -18.01 3.21
CA THR A 71 -12.02 -17.64 4.54
C THR A 71 -10.56 -18.08 4.70
N ILE A 72 -10.24 -19.33 4.36
CA ILE A 72 -8.87 -19.85 4.42
C ILE A 72 -7.95 -19.06 3.49
N ALA A 73 -8.37 -18.83 2.25
CA ALA A 73 -7.59 -18.04 1.28
C ALA A 73 -7.31 -16.63 1.80
N THR A 74 -8.31 -15.96 2.37
CA THR A 74 -8.16 -14.62 2.92
C THR A 74 -7.24 -14.61 4.13
N SER A 75 -7.40 -15.55 5.05
CA SER A 75 -6.63 -15.59 6.30
C SER A 75 -5.16 -15.95 6.07
N LEU A 76 -4.86 -16.89 5.18
CA LEU A 76 -3.49 -17.40 5.01
C LEU A 76 -2.70 -16.69 3.90
N VAL A 77 -3.36 -16.29 2.81
CA VAL A 77 -2.67 -15.71 1.65
C VAL A 77 -2.86 -14.20 1.58
N GLN A 78 -4.12 -13.74 1.63
CA GLN A 78 -4.43 -12.31 1.50
C GLN A 78 -3.82 -11.49 2.65
N SER A 79 -3.85 -12.01 3.87
CA SER A 79 -3.22 -11.35 5.03
C SER A 79 -1.72 -11.12 4.82
N LYS A 80 -1.01 -12.09 4.22
CA LYS A 80 0.41 -11.95 3.88
C LYS A 80 0.65 -10.90 2.79
N LEU A 81 -0.22 -10.85 1.77
CA LEU A 81 -0.15 -9.85 0.70
C LEU A 81 -0.45 -8.43 1.21
N ASP A 82 -1.21 -8.30 2.29
CA ASP A 82 -1.57 -7.01 2.90
C ASP A 82 -0.58 -6.55 3.98
N TYR A 83 0.23 -7.46 4.51
CA TYR A 83 1.21 -7.11 5.52
C TYR A 83 2.25 -6.16 4.95
N CYS A 84 2.36 -4.97 5.54
CA CYS A 84 3.27 -3.90 5.13
C CYS A 84 3.23 -3.55 3.62
N ASN A 85 2.13 -3.79 2.93
CA ASN A 85 2.02 -3.62 1.48
C ASN A 85 2.22 -2.16 1.02
N SER A 86 2.09 -1.17 1.91
CA SER A 86 2.43 0.22 1.62
C SER A 86 3.88 0.43 1.17
N LEU A 87 4.80 -0.45 1.60
CA LEU A 87 6.20 -0.44 1.15
C LEU A 87 6.36 -0.80 -0.33
N PHE A 88 5.35 -1.45 -0.91
CA PHE A 88 5.36 -1.84 -2.34
C PHE A 88 4.81 -0.75 -3.26
N LEU A 89 4.49 0.42 -2.69
CA LEU A 89 4.01 1.55 -3.48
C LEU A 89 5.07 1.95 -4.53
N ASN A 90 4.61 2.13 -5.77
CA ASN A 90 5.45 2.51 -6.91
C ASN A 90 6.66 1.58 -7.17
N LEU A 91 6.59 0.31 -6.76
CA LEU A 91 7.51 -0.72 -7.23
C LEU A 91 7.35 -0.96 -8.74
N PRO A 92 8.39 -1.48 -9.40
CA PRO A 92 8.30 -1.87 -10.81
C PRO A 92 7.07 -2.75 -11.10
N ALA A 93 6.45 -2.56 -12.25
CA ALA A 93 5.25 -3.30 -12.64
C ALA A 93 5.47 -4.82 -12.61
N SER A 94 6.68 -5.29 -12.92
CA SER A 94 7.05 -6.71 -12.84
C SER A 94 6.83 -7.30 -11.45
N HIS A 95 7.19 -6.57 -10.38
CA HIS A 95 7.00 -6.99 -9.00
C HIS A 95 5.51 -7.04 -8.62
N LEU A 96 4.77 -5.98 -8.95
CA LEU A 96 3.33 -5.93 -8.68
C LEU A 96 2.58 -7.01 -9.45
N ASN A 97 2.98 -7.31 -10.68
CA ASN A 97 2.39 -8.38 -11.49
C ASN A 97 2.64 -9.77 -10.88
N ARG A 98 3.81 -10.02 -10.30
CA ARG A 98 4.09 -11.27 -9.56
C ARG A 98 3.14 -11.45 -8.37
N LEU A 99 2.89 -10.39 -7.60
CA LEU A 99 1.93 -10.41 -6.49
C LEU A 99 0.48 -10.57 -7.00
N GLN A 100 0.13 -9.89 -8.11
CA GLN A 100 -1.19 -10.03 -8.72
C GLN A 100 -1.45 -11.48 -9.20
N LEU A 101 -0.42 -12.15 -9.70
CA LEU A 101 -0.53 -13.56 -10.10
C LEU A 101 -0.87 -14.46 -8.90
N ILE A 102 -0.30 -14.21 -7.72
CA ILE A 102 -0.65 -14.94 -6.49
C ILE A 102 -2.13 -14.70 -6.15
N GLN A 103 -2.59 -13.44 -6.16
CA GLN A 103 -3.99 -13.12 -5.90
C GLN A 103 -4.93 -13.79 -6.92
N ASN A 104 -4.55 -13.81 -8.18
CA ASN A 104 -5.32 -14.50 -9.23
C ASN A 104 -5.40 -16.01 -8.98
N ASN A 105 -4.30 -16.63 -8.59
CA ASN A 105 -4.27 -18.07 -8.26
C ASN A 105 -5.10 -18.39 -7.01
N MET A 106 -5.10 -17.48 -6.03
CA MET A 106 -5.96 -17.58 -4.86
C MET A 106 -7.44 -17.57 -5.23
N ALA A 107 -7.87 -16.63 -6.09
CA ALA A 107 -9.24 -16.58 -6.59
C ALA A 107 -9.60 -17.83 -7.41
N ARG A 108 -8.66 -18.36 -8.22
CA ARG A 108 -8.86 -19.63 -8.94
C ARG A 108 -9.09 -20.79 -7.98
N ALA A 109 -8.31 -20.87 -6.90
CA ALA A 109 -8.50 -21.91 -5.90
C ALA A 109 -9.88 -21.81 -5.25
N VAL A 110 -10.33 -20.63 -4.85
CA VAL A 110 -11.65 -20.41 -4.24
C VAL A 110 -12.79 -20.82 -5.17
N PHE A 111 -12.72 -20.48 -6.46
CA PHE A 111 -13.77 -20.78 -7.45
C PHE A 111 -13.58 -22.11 -8.19
N LYS A 112 -12.56 -22.91 -7.89
CA LYS A 112 -12.19 -24.12 -8.65
C LYS A 112 -12.02 -23.87 -10.15
N ARG A 113 -11.45 -22.69 -10.52
CA ARG A 113 -11.24 -22.31 -11.92
C ARG A 113 -9.94 -22.91 -12.46
N ARG A 114 -9.92 -23.13 -13.78
CA ARG A 114 -8.72 -23.62 -14.49
C ARG A 114 -7.66 -22.52 -14.61
N LYS A 115 -6.42 -22.92 -14.88
CA LYS A 115 -5.25 -22.03 -14.98
C LYS A 115 -5.44 -20.86 -15.95
N PHE A 116 -6.12 -21.08 -17.04
CA PHE A 116 -6.28 -20.10 -18.14
C PHE A 116 -7.62 -19.35 -18.11
N ASP A 117 -8.51 -19.66 -17.17
CA ASP A 117 -9.78 -18.96 -17.05
C ASP A 117 -9.58 -17.48 -16.68
N HIS A 118 -10.40 -16.61 -17.28
CA HIS A 118 -10.46 -15.20 -16.91
C HIS A 118 -10.90 -15.03 -15.46
N ILE A 119 -10.08 -14.32 -14.69
CA ILE A 119 -10.27 -14.24 -13.23
C ILE A 119 -10.91 -12.94 -12.76
N SER A 120 -11.04 -11.92 -13.64
CA SER A 120 -11.56 -10.60 -13.25
C SER A 120 -12.98 -10.67 -12.66
N SER A 121 -13.87 -11.49 -13.23
CA SER A 121 -15.21 -11.72 -12.70
C SER A 121 -15.19 -12.33 -11.30
N SER A 122 -14.30 -13.30 -11.07
CA SER A 122 -14.15 -13.93 -9.76
C SER A 122 -13.62 -12.97 -8.70
N LEU A 123 -12.63 -12.13 -9.03
CA LEU A 123 -12.14 -11.07 -8.14
C LEU A 123 -13.24 -10.05 -7.83
N LYS A 124 -14.06 -9.69 -8.83
CA LYS A 124 -15.20 -8.80 -8.68
C LYS A 124 -16.27 -9.39 -7.74
N SER A 125 -16.60 -10.67 -7.90
CA SER A 125 -17.55 -11.39 -7.03
C SER A 125 -17.07 -11.53 -5.59
N LEU A 126 -15.77 -11.67 -5.37
CA LEU A 126 -15.14 -11.71 -4.04
C LEU A 126 -15.01 -10.32 -3.41
N HIS A 127 -15.33 -9.24 -4.12
CA HIS A 127 -15.07 -7.87 -3.72
C HIS A 127 -13.60 -7.62 -3.35
N TRP A 128 -12.67 -8.27 -4.05
CA TRP A 128 -11.25 -8.10 -3.82
C TRP A 128 -10.66 -7.02 -4.73
N LEU A 129 -10.13 -5.99 -4.13
CA LEU A 129 -9.31 -5.00 -4.83
C LEU A 129 -8.07 -5.67 -5.41
N ARG A 130 -7.64 -5.27 -6.61
CA ARG A 130 -6.36 -5.71 -7.17
C ARG A 130 -5.19 -5.22 -6.32
N ILE A 131 -4.04 -5.86 -6.41
CA ILE A 131 -2.85 -5.56 -5.59
C ILE A 131 -2.49 -4.07 -5.58
N ARG A 132 -2.46 -3.41 -6.74
CA ARG A 132 -2.17 -1.97 -6.83
C ARG A 132 -3.16 -1.13 -6.01
N GLN A 133 -4.46 -1.36 -6.16
CA GLN A 133 -5.50 -0.63 -5.44
C GLN A 133 -5.53 -0.97 -3.94
N ARG A 134 -5.09 -2.16 -3.55
CA ARG A 134 -4.91 -2.50 -2.12
C ARG A 134 -3.78 -1.69 -1.48
N ILE A 135 -2.68 -1.49 -2.20
CA ILE A 135 -1.56 -0.65 -1.77
C ILE A 135 -2.03 0.81 -1.67
N GLU A 136 -2.70 1.33 -2.71
CA GLU A 136 -3.28 2.68 -2.71
C GLU A 136 -4.27 2.86 -1.54
N TYR A 137 -5.15 1.88 -1.30
CA TYR A 137 -6.09 1.89 -0.17
C TYR A 137 -5.37 2.01 1.17
N LYS A 138 -4.28 1.25 1.38
CA LYS A 138 -3.50 1.30 2.63
C LYS A 138 -2.85 2.67 2.84
N VAL A 139 -2.19 3.21 1.81
CA VAL A 139 -1.54 4.52 1.89
C VAL A 139 -2.56 5.64 2.11
N LEU A 140 -3.68 5.64 1.37
CA LEU A 140 -4.74 6.63 1.53
C LEU A 140 -5.44 6.55 2.89
N SER A 141 -5.61 5.34 3.44
CA SER A 141 -6.15 5.15 4.79
C SER A 141 -5.21 5.69 5.86
N LEU A 142 -3.89 5.53 5.69
CA LEU A 142 -2.89 6.12 6.58
C LEU A 142 -2.86 7.65 6.45
N THR A 143 -2.95 8.16 5.23
CA THR A 143 -3.02 9.61 4.96
C THR A 143 -4.26 10.22 5.63
N TYR A 144 -5.43 9.59 5.49
CA TYR A 144 -6.65 10.02 6.17
C TYR A 144 -6.46 10.04 7.70
N SER A 145 -5.91 8.97 8.29
CA SER A 145 -5.70 8.91 9.74
C SER A 145 -4.72 9.99 10.22
N ALA A 146 -3.65 10.21 9.48
CA ALA A 146 -2.67 11.25 9.80
C ALA A 146 -3.29 12.65 9.73
N LEU A 147 -4.14 12.94 8.72
CA LEU A 147 -4.82 14.22 8.58
C LEU A 147 -5.91 14.43 9.63
N GLN A 148 -6.71 13.41 9.91
CA GLN A 148 -7.91 13.53 10.73
C GLN A 148 -7.63 13.45 12.24
N TYR A 149 -6.63 12.65 12.63
CA TYR A 149 -6.34 12.35 14.02
C TYR A 149 -4.91 12.72 14.45
N GLY A 150 -4.07 13.18 13.51
CA GLY A 150 -2.66 13.40 13.78
C GLY A 150 -1.86 12.11 14.02
N GLU A 151 -2.43 10.94 13.71
CA GLU A 151 -1.86 9.62 14.02
C GLU A 151 -1.62 8.78 12.76
N PRO A 152 -0.46 8.09 12.68
CA PRO A 152 0.69 8.19 13.58
C PRO A 152 1.43 9.52 13.38
N HIS A 153 1.89 10.11 14.47
CA HIS A 153 2.47 11.45 14.48
C HIS A 153 3.62 11.66 13.48
N TYR A 154 4.51 10.67 13.35
CA TYR A 154 5.61 10.74 12.39
C TYR A 154 5.16 10.80 10.91
N LEU A 155 3.99 10.26 10.57
CA LEU A 155 3.41 10.41 9.22
C LEU A 155 2.70 11.76 9.07
N HIS A 156 2.04 12.23 10.14
CA HIS A 156 1.39 13.53 10.14
C HIS A 156 2.40 14.65 9.86
N GLN A 157 3.59 14.61 10.47
CA GLN A 157 4.67 15.58 10.24
C GLN A 157 5.17 15.64 8.78
N LEU A 158 4.96 14.57 8.00
CA LEU A 158 5.33 14.52 6.58
C LEU A 158 4.27 15.14 5.66
N LEU A 159 3.10 15.49 6.18
CA LEU A 159 2.00 16.04 5.40
C LEU A 159 1.86 17.54 5.66
N THR A 160 1.77 18.30 4.59
CA THR A 160 1.53 19.75 4.66
C THR A 160 0.26 20.06 3.88
N LEU A 161 -0.72 20.65 4.56
CA LEU A 161 -1.93 21.15 3.91
C LEU A 161 -1.55 22.33 3.00
N GLN A 162 -2.18 22.38 1.82
CA GLN A 162 -2.03 23.52 0.95
C GLN A 162 -2.87 24.66 1.52
N PRO A 163 -2.26 25.84 1.83
CA PRO A 163 -3.03 26.97 2.32
C PRO A 163 -4.04 27.41 1.27
N HIS A 164 -5.22 27.82 1.72
CA HIS A 164 -6.19 28.49 0.85
C HIS A 164 -5.59 29.82 0.37
N ILE A 165 -5.18 29.87 -0.87
CA ILE A 165 -4.76 31.14 -1.50
C ILE A 165 -6.03 31.93 -1.81
N SER A 166 -5.99 33.24 -1.66
CA SER A 166 -7.11 34.20 -1.86
C SER A 166 -7.77 34.13 -3.26
N VAL A 167 -7.15 33.46 -4.22
CA VAL A 167 -7.74 33.15 -5.52
C VAL A 167 -8.47 31.80 -5.46
N SER A 168 -9.79 31.85 -5.54
CA SER A 168 -10.64 30.65 -5.58
C SER A 168 -10.37 29.84 -6.85
N THR A 169 -9.69 28.70 -6.70
CA THR A 169 -9.55 27.70 -7.76
C THR A 169 -10.49 26.54 -7.51
N ARG A 170 -10.81 25.75 -8.54
CA ARG A 170 -11.66 24.54 -8.37
C ARG A 170 -11.16 23.56 -7.30
N SER A 171 -9.88 23.59 -6.97
CA SER A 171 -9.27 22.76 -5.93
C SER A 171 -9.34 23.35 -4.53
N SER A 172 -9.65 24.66 -4.39
CA SER A 172 -9.75 25.33 -3.09
C SER A 172 -10.95 24.90 -2.24
N ALA A 173 -11.95 24.24 -2.85
CA ALA A 173 -13.11 23.68 -2.15
C ALA A 173 -12.81 22.37 -1.41
N PHE A 174 -11.63 21.76 -1.60
CA PHE A 174 -11.30 20.44 -1.08
C PHE A 174 -9.98 20.45 -0.31
N VAL A 175 -9.86 19.55 0.66
CA VAL A 175 -8.60 19.36 1.38
C VAL A 175 -7.53 18.86 0.40
N THR A 176 -6.51 19.67 0.19
CA THR A 176 -5.42 19.42 -0.75
C THR A 176 -4.08 19.45 -0.02
N LEU A 177 -3.21 18.52 -0.37
CA LEU A 177 -1.87 18.41 0.19
C LEU A 177 -0.83 19.07 -0.73
N ARG A 178 0.11 19.78 -0.13
CA ARG A 178 1.25 20.35 -0.84
C ARG A 178 2.12 19.21 -1.36
N ARG A 179 2.40 19.20 -2.67
CA ARG A 179 3.34 18.25 -3.25
C ARG A 179 4.77 18.72 -2.97
N PRO A 180 5.63 17.83 -2.45
CA PRO A 180 7.06 18.14 -2.35
C PRO A 180 7.67 18.33 -3.75
N PRO A 181 8.82 19.02 -3.84
CA PRO A 181 9.54 19.15 -5.11
C PRO A 181 9.92 17.74 -5.62
N THR A 182 9.97 17.61 -6.95
CA THR A 182 10.38 16.34 -7.59
C THR A 182 11.80 15.98 -7.16
N SER A 183 11.97 14.72 -6.75
CA SER A 183 13.29 14.18 -6.44
C SER A 183 13.86 13.47 -7.65
N HIS A 184 15.17 13.62 -7.88
CA HIS A 184 15.90 12.84 -8.88
C HIS A 184 16.18 11.40 -8.43
N ARG A 185 15.84 11.05 -7.19
CA ARG A 185 16.06 9.73 -6.61
C ARG A 185 14.78 8.91 -6.60
N LYS A 186 14.74 7.84 -7.39
CA LYS A 186 13.58 6.92 -7.48
C LYS A 186 13.11 6.38 -6.11
N ILE A 187 14.03 6.24 -5.15
CA ILE A 187 13.70 5.77 -3.78
C ILE A 187 12.90 6.83 -3.02
N GLU A 188 13.30 8.09 -3.13
CA GLU A 188 12.60 9.21 -2.49
C GLU A 188 11.19 9.38 -3.06
N GLU A 189 11.04 9.27 -4.40
CA GLU A 189 9.74 9.32 -5.07
C GLU A 189 8.76 8.22 -4.60
N ARG A 190 9.27 7.10 -4.05
CA ARG A 190 8.48 6.01 -3.48
C ARG A 190 8.11 6.23 -2.02
N SER A 191 8.69 7.23 -1.37
CA SER A 191 8.42 7.53 0.04
C SER A 191 6.99 7.99 0.26
N PHE A 192 6.49 7.81 1.48
CA PHE A 192 5.17 8.33 1.89
C PHE A 192 5.06 9.84 1.68
N TYR A 193 6.15 10.58 1.94
CA TYR A 193 6.24 12.04 1.77
C TYR A 193 5.87 12.51 0.35
N HIS A 194 6.31 11.78 -0.70
CA HIS A 194 6.03 12.12 -2.10
C HIS A 194 4.70 11.52 -2.60
N MET A 195 4.44 10.27 -2.22
CA MET A 195 3.33 9.51 -2.80
C MET A 195 1.98 9.79 -2.13
N ALA A 196 1.95 10.07 -0.82
CA ALA A 196 0.70 10.34 -0.13
C ALA A 196 0.00 11.60 -0.67
N PRO A 197 0.67 12.76 -0.85
CA PRO A 197 0.05 13.92 -1.48
C PRO A 197 -0.38 13.68 -2.93
N ALA A 198 0.39 12.92 -3.70
CA ALA A 198 0.05 12.60 -5.09
C ALA A 198 -1.24 11.78 -5.19
N LEU A 199 -1.34 10.72 -4.39
CA LEU A 199 -2.52 9.86 -4.34
C LEU A 199 -3.74 10.59 -3.75
N TRP A 200 -3.52 11.36 -2.68
CA TRP A 200 -4.57 12.13 -2.02
C TRP A 200 -5.21 13.13 -2.96
N ASN A 201 -4.40 13.96 -3.63
CA ASN A 201 -4.90 14.99 -4.54
C ASN A 201 -5.58 14.43 -5.80
N ALA A 202 -5.31 13.16 -6.14
CA ALA A 202 -5.98 12.45 -7.22
C ALA A 202 -7.35 11.85 -6.83
N LEU A 203 -7.71 11.88 -5.53
CA LEU A 203 -9.03 11.43 -5.09
C LEU A 203 -10.14 12.35 -5.60
N PRO A 204 -11.35 11.81 -5.83
CA PRO A 204 -12.54 12.61 -6.10
C PRO A 204 -12.82 13.60 -4.95
N GLY A 205 -13.41 14.74 -5.27
CA GLY A 205 -13.70 15.81 -4.31
C GLY A 205 -14.55 15.36 -3.13
N ASN A 206 -15.54 14.49 -3.35
CA ASN A 206 -16.42 13.96 -2.31
C ASN A 206 -15.68 13.17 -1.19
N LEU A 207 -14.45 12.71 -1.43
CA LEU A 207 -13.59 12.07 -0.43
C LEU A 207 -12.71 13.06 0.33
N ARG A 208 -12.66 14.33 -0.08
CA ARG A 208 -11.77 15.37 0.43
C ARG A 208 -12.51 16.61 0.93
N ILE A 209 -13.79 16.47 1.27
CA ILE A 209 -14.61 17.60 1.76
C ILE A 209 -14.09 18.02 3.15
N PRO A 210 -13.79 19.32 3.37
CA PRO A 210 -13.39 19.83 4.68
C PRO A 210 -14.56 19.75 5.68
N ALA A 211 -14.25 19.58 6.94
CA ALA A 211 -15.27 19.54 8.03
C ALA A 211 -15.98 20.88 8.18
N VAL A 212 -15.23 21.98 8.06
CA VAL A 212 -15.76 23.35 8.09
C VAL A 212 -15.22 24.10 6.90
N PRO A 213 -16.08 24.72 6.06
CA PRO A 213 -15.63 25.56 4.96
C PRO A 213 -14.84 26.77 5.51
N GLY A 214 -13.56 26.86 5.16
CA GLY A 214 -12.71 27.97 5.59
C GLY A 214 -12.22 27.91 7.05
N GLY A 215 -12.43 26.80 7.75
CA GLY A 215 -11.99 26.60 9.12
C GLY A 215 -10.48 26.55 9.31
N SER A 216 -10.00 26.96 10.48
CA SER A 216 -8.61 26.83 10.89
C SER A 216 -8.16 25.37 10.91
N LEU A 217 -6.84 25.13 10.84
CA LEU A 217 -6.18 23.82 10.83
C LEU A 217 -6.43 22.93 12.06
N GLU A 218 -7.35 23.33 12.94
CA GLU A 218 -7.73 22.55 14.12
C GLU A 218 -8.73 21.46 13.75
N THR A 219 -8.52 20.28 14.25
CA THR A 219 -9.30 19.07 13.98
C THR A 219 -10.79 19.21 14.29
N PRO A 220 -11.68 18.55 13.53
CA PRO A 220 -11.44 17.62 12.42
C PRO A 220 -11.22 18.32 11.07
N VAL A 221 -10.24 17.83 10.30
CA VAL A 221 -9.90 18.40 8.97
C VAL A 221 -10.91 18.00 7.89
N LEU A 222 -11.48 16.81 8.00
CA LEU A 222 -12.36 16.20 7.00
C LEU A 222 -13.77 15.98 7.54
N ALA A 223 -14.78 16.19 6.69
CA ALA A 223 -16.19 15.98 7.02
C ALA A 223 -16.56 14.50 7.17
N LEU A 224 -15.89 13.61 6.46
CA LEU A 224 -16.18 12.18 6.50
C LEU A 224 -15.59 11.53 7.75
N THR A 225 -16.37 10.67 8.41
CA THR A 225 -15.85 9.79 9.46
C THR A 225 -14.97 8.70 8.86
N ARG A 226 -14.13 8.06 9.68
CA ARG A 226 -13.23 6.96 9.26
C ARG A 226 -14.00 5.83 8.54
N LYS A 227 -15.17 5.46 9.04
CA LYS A 227 -16.00 4.40 8.45
C LYS A 227 -16.52 4.81 7.08
N GLN A 228 -17.05 6.02 6.95
CA GLN A 228 -17.54 6.57 5.69
C GLN A 228 -16.42 6.71 4.66
N PHE A 229 -15.29 7.31 5.06
CA PHE A 229 -14.13 7.45 4.18
C PHE A 229 -13.65 6.09 3.67
N SER A 230 -13.46 5.10 4.56
CA SER A 230 -13.01 3.76 4.18
C SER A 230 -13.97 3.06 3.22
N SER A 231 -15.28 3.21 3.43
CA SER A 231 -16.31 2.64 2.55
C SER A 231 -16.28 3.29 1.16
N HIS A 232 -16.31 4.63 1.10
CA HIS A 232 -16.30 5.37 -0.16
C HIS A 232 -14.98 5.18 -0.92
N LEU A 233 -13.85 5.17 -0.22
CA LEU A 233 -12.54 4.88 -0.81
C LEU A 233 -12.49 3.49 -1.42
N LYS A 234 -13.02 2.48 -0.72
CA LYS A 234 -13.08 1.10 -1.24
C LYS A 234 -13.94 1.03 -2.50
N THR A 235 -15.09 1.69 -2.52
CA THR A 235 -15.98 1.77 -3.70
C THR A 235 -15.28 2.44 -4.89
N TYR A 236 -14.63 3.58 -4.65
CA TYR A 236 -13.86 4.29 -5.69
C TYR A 236 -12.72 3.42 -6.25
N LEU A 237 -11.92 2.78 -5.40
CA LEU A 237 -10.83 1.92 -5.85
C LEU A 237 -11.34 0.64 -6.52
N PHE A 238 -12.53 0.18 -6.15
CA PHE A 238 -13.16 -0.97 -6.79
C PHE A 238 -13.58 -0.65 -8.23
N SER A 239 -14.21 0.50 -8.47
CA SER A 239 -14.52 0.96 -9.82
C SER A 239 -13.26 1.17 -10.67
N LYS A 240 -12.19 1.67 -10.06
CA LYS A 240 -10.86 1.78 -10.72
C LYS A 240 -10.23 0.42 -11.04
N SER A 241 -10.46 -0.60 -10.19
CA SER A 241 -9.97 -1.98 -10.41
C SER A 241 -10.70 -2.69 -11.54
N PHE A 242 -11.98 -2.40 -11.70
CA PHE A 242 -12.89 -3.08 -12.63
C PHE A 242 -13.75 -2.05 -13.36
N PRO A 243 -13.13 -1.32 -14.32
CA PRO A 243 -13.89 -0.39 -15.14
C PRO A 243 -15.02 -1.12 -15.87
N PRO A 244 -16.12 -0.41 -16.20
CA PRO A 244 -17.29 -0.98 -16.92
C PRO A 244 -16.91 -1.55 -18.28
#